data_706b2f52de7a1a96fe39adfcd84478ae
#
_entry.id   706b2f52de7a1a96fe39adfcd84478ae
#
_cell.length_a   1.000
_cell.length_b   1.000
_cell.length_c   1.000
_cell.angle_alpha   90.00
_cell.angle_beta   90.00
_cell.angle_gamma   90.00
#
_symmetry.space_group_name_H-M   'P 1'
#
loop_
_entity.id
_entity.type
_entity.pdbx_description
1 polymer ?
#
loop_
_entity_poly.entity_id
_entity_poly.type
_entity_poly.pdbx_seq_one_letter_code
_entity_poly.pdbx_strand_id
1 'polypeptide(L)'
;MIPVNKPFLPSKKEYDKLTEGIWKNVWLTNSGPLSIELEDKLKVRLGVNNVLFVSNGTMALQLAIAGLELTGEIITTPFSFIATTTSIIWQNCTPVFGDIEADTLNIDTSTIEELITSKTTGILVTHVYGNPCDVHSIEAIAKKYNLKVIYDGAHAFDVQLNNEPIFKHGDISICSLHASKLYHSVEGGLVACNDNKIAAKITRIRNFGFTSPESFNELGINGKNSEFHAAMGLINYSHIEKLISKRKLLSDKYDELLISFAAKKPVWNKSATKNYSYYPLIFCNEEFMLKCMKFLQENDVFTRRYFYPSLASALKFLPTKSLAITDKVSKKVLCLPLFYELTVDEVKKISDLMNKFQRNNLNLVK
;
A
#
# COMPACT_ATOMS: atom_id res chain seq x y z
N MET A 1 15.93 -7.56 20.18
CA MET A 1 14.68 -6.91 19.78
C MET A 1 14.45 -7.16 18.29
N ILE A 2 13.29 -7.72 17.91
CA ILE A 2 12.89 -8.01 16.52
C ILE A 2 11.72 -7.07 16.18
N PRO A 3 11.92 -6.04 15.34
CA PRO A 3 10.85 -5.13 14.95
C PRO A 3 9.91 -5.77 13.92
N VAL A 4 8.69 -5.24 13.76
CA VAL A 4 7.74 -5.73 12.74
C VAL A 4 8.27 -5.55 11.32
N ASN A 5 9.06 -4.51 11.08
CA ASN A 5 9.67 -4.21 9.80
C ASN A 5 11.02 -3.50 10.00
N LYS A 6 11.93 -3.68 9.04
CA LYS A 6 13.20 -2.97 8.94
C LYS A 6 13.43 -2.62 7.47
N PRO A 7 13.74 -1.34 7.14
CA PRO A 7 14.05 -0.94 5.78
C PRO A 7 15.26 -1.72 5.24
N PHE A 8 15.19 -2.16 4.01
CA PHE A 8 16.36 -2.66 3.31
C PHE A 8 17.29 -1.50 2.95
N LEU A 9 18.57 -1.63 3.26
CA LEU A 9 19.57 -0.67 2.81
C LEU A 9 20.54 -1.38 1.85
N PRO A 10 20.72 -0.84 0.63
CA PRO A 10 21.79 -1.29 -0.27
C PRO A 10 23.16 -0.92 0.30
N SER A 11 24.23 -1.38 -0.33
CA SER A 11 25.56 -0.97 0.09
C SER A 11 25.77 0.53 -0.11
N LYS A 12 26.42 1.17 0.88
CA LYS A 12 26.75 2.61 0.78
C LYS A 12 27.56 2.91 -0.48
N LYS A 13 28.47 2.00 -0.88
CA LYS A 13 29.29 2.16 -2.07
C LYS A 13 28.46 2.25 -3.37
N GLU A 14 27.38 1.45 -3.49
CA GLU A 14 26.47 1.53 -4.64
C GLU A 14 25.78 2.88 -4.68
N TYR A 15 25.30 3.36 -3.53
CA TYR A 15 24.64 4.65 -3.42
C TYR A 15 25.58 5.80 -3.74
N ASP A 16 26.78 5.81 -3.17
CA ASP A 16 27.83 6.84 -3.42
C ASP A 16 28.17 6.92 -4.91
N LYS A 17 28.33 5.76 -5.58
CA LYS A 17 28.65 5.71 -7.02
C LYS A 17 27.54 6.34 -7.87
N LEU A 18 26.27 6.09 -7.55
CA LEU A 18 25.15 6.63 -8.33
C LEU A 18 24.94 8.12 -8.05
N THR A 19 25.09 8.54 -6.80
CA THR A 19 24.92 9.93 -6.40
C THR A 19 26.07 10.84 -6.82
N GLU A 20 27.28 10.30 -7.12
CA GLU A 20 28.41 11.09 -7.64
C GLU A 20 28.02 11.95 -8.87
N GLY A 21 27.14 11.41 -9.72
CA GLY A 21 26.59 12.13 -10.87
C GLY A 21 25.80 13.38 -10.50
N ILE A 22 25.13 13.38 -9.34
CA ILE A 22 24.34 14.52 -8.85
C ILE A 22 25.27 15.72 -8.56
N TRP A 23 26.43 15.45 -7.90
CA TRP A 23 27.45 16.49 -7.63
C TRP A 23 28.07 17.04 -8.92
N LYS A 24 28.33 16.19 -9.90
CA LYS A 24 28.88 16.61 -11.20
C LYS A 24 27.94 17.48 -11.99
N ASN A 25 26.64 17.11 -12.01
CA ASN A 25 25.63 17.78 -12.83
C ASN A 25 24.92 18.93 -12.09
N VAL A 26 25.07 19.01 -10.78
CA VAL A 26 24.42 20.00 -9.91
C VAL A 26 22.90 20.02 -10.12
N TRP A 27 22.31 18.85 -10.41
CA TRP A 27 20.86 18.70 -10.62
C TRP A 27 20.26 17.91 -9.47
N LEU A 28 19.58 18.60 -8.54
CA LEU A 28 19.15 18.03 -7.25
C LEU A 28 17.69 17.58 -7.24
N THR A 29 16.83 18.18 -8.09
CA THR A 29 15.37 17.98 -8.13
C THR A 29 14.80 18.35 -9.49
N ASN A 30 13.45 18.50 -9.61
CA ASN A 30 12.76 18.94 -10.84
C ASN A 30 12.98 17.99 -12.03
N SER A 31 12.68 16.72 -11.83
CA SER A 31 12.75 15.69 -12.87
C SER A 31 14.13 15.60 -13.52
N GLY A 32 15.16 15.43 -12.70
CA GLY A 32 16.51 15.21 -13.16
C GLY A 32 16.70 13.80 -13.75
N PRO A 33 17.93 13.50 -14.23
CA PRO A 33 18.22 12.27 -14.97
C PRO A 33 17.86 10.99 -14.24
N LEU A 34 18.14 10.90 -12.91
CA LEU A 34 17.84 9.71 -12.13
C LEU A 34 16.35 9.53 -11.89
N SER A 35 15.62 10.63 -11.71
CA SER A 35 14.16 10.58 -11.58
C SER A 35 13.50 10.07 -12.87
N ILE A 36 13.97 10.55 -14.03
CA ILE A 36 13.49 10.10 -15.35
C ILE A 36 13.82 8.62 -15.56
N GLU A 37 15.07 8.21 -15.30
CA GLU A 37 15.47 6.79 -15.41
C GLU A 37 14.63 5.90 -14.53
N LEU A 38 14.34 6.34 -13.29
CA LEU A 38 13.49 5.60 -12.37
C LEU A 38 12.06 5.46 -12.90
N GLU A 39 11.46 6.55 -13.38
CA GLU A 39 10.12 6.52 -13.99
C GLU A 39 10.08 5.56 -15.19
N ASP A 40 11.08 5.56 -16.06
CA ASP A 40 11.14 4.70 -17.24
C ASP A 40 11.28 3.21 -16.89
N LYS A 41 12.16 2.88 -15.93
CA LYS A 41 12.28 1.49 -15.45
C LYS A 41 10.99 0.99 -14.80
N LEU A 42 10.32 1.85 -14.04
CA LEU A 42 9.07 1.50 -13.37
C LEU A 42 7.89 1.39 -14.34
N LYS A 43 7.81 2.19 -15.43
CA LYS A 43 6.83 2.00 -16.51
C LYS A 43 6.86 0.57 -17.05
N VAL A 44 8.07 0.09 -17.37
CA VAL A 44 8.25 -1.26 -17.91
C VAL A 44 7.82 -2.32 -16.89
N ARG A 45 8.26 -2.19 -15.64
CA ARG A 45 7.96 -3.17 -14.59
C ARG A 45 6.48 -3.21 -14.22
N LEU A 46 5.84 -2.06 -14.11
CA LEU A 46 4.43 -1.96 -13.75
C LEU A 46 3.49 -2.12 -14.97
N GLY A 47 4.04 -2.24 -16.17
CA GLY A 47 3.31 -2.50 -17.41
C GLY A 47 2.34 -1.37 -17.80
N VAL A 48 2.68 -0.12 -17.49
CA VAL A 48 1.85 1.06 -17.74
C VAL A 48 2.54 2.07 -18.66
N ASN A 49 1.76 2.92 -19.30
CA ASN A 49 2.31 3.92 -20.23
C ASN A 49 3.00 5.07 -19.49
N ASN A 50 2.52 5.41 -18.30
CA ASN A 50 3.01 6.56 -17.55
C ASN A 50 3.22 6.20 -16.08
N VAL A 51 4.37 6.60 -15.55
CA VAL A 51 4.69 6.60 -14.13
C VAL A 51 5.25 7.97 -13.77
N LEU A 52 4.73 8.56 -12.71
CA LEU A 52 5.17 9.85 -12.19
C LEU A 52 5.71 9.65 -10.78
N PHE A 53 6.99 9.93 -10.59
CA PHE A 53 7.65 9.86 -9.29
C PHE A 53 7.37 11.11 -8.47
N VAL A 54 6.80 10.94 -7.28
CA VAL A 54 6.34 12.01 -6.41
C VAL A 54 6.89 11.87 -5.00
N SER A 55 6.72 12.90 -4.16
CA SER A 55 7.36 12.99 -2.85
C SER A 55 6.98 11.89 -1.86
N ASN A 56 5.76 11.37 -1.91
CA ASN A 56 5.28 10.26 -1.07
C ASN A 56 3.95 9.68 -1.56
N GLY A 57 3.50 8.57 -0.95
CA GLY A 57 2.24 7.92 -1.33
C GLY A 57 1.00 8.77 -1.06
N THR A 58 0.99 9.61 -0.03
CA THR A 58 -0.12 10.54 0.26
C THR A 58 -0.26 11.57 -0.84
N MET A 59 0.87 12.12 -1.29
CA MET A 59 0.90 13.03 -2.44
C MET A 59 0.42 12.33 -3.71
N ALA A 60 0.80 11.07 -3.93
CA ALA A 60 0.32 10.29 -5.07
C ALA A 60 -1.22 10.16 -5.07
N LEU A 61 -1.83 9.88 -3.89
CA LEU A 61 -3.29 9.83 -3.75
C LEU A 61 -3.95 11.18 -4.04
N GLN A 62 -3.44 12.27 -3.48
CA GLN A 62 -3.98 13.61 -3.71
C GLN A 62 -3.88 14.01 -5.17
N LEU A 63 -2.75 13.75 -5.81
CA LEU A 63 -2.55 14.01 -7.24
C LEU A 63 -3.45 13.16 -8.13
N ALA A 64 -3.74 11.91 -7.75
CA ALA A 64 -4.66 11.05 -8.46
C ALA A 64 -6.10 11.61 -8.43
N ILE A 65 -6.57 12.02 -7.24
CA ILE A 65 -7.90 12.62 -7.07
C ILE A 65 -8.00 13.93 -7.86
N ALA A 66 -7.01 14.83 -7.73
CA ALA A 66 -6.98 16.09 -8.45
C ALA A 66 -6.85 15.90 -9.99
N GLY A 67 -6.01 14.95 -10.42
CA GLY A 67 -5.82 14.63 -11.84
C GLY A 67 -7.07 14.13 -12.55
N LEU A 68 -7.92 13.39 -11.81
CA LEU A 68 -9.22 12.90 -12.27
C LEU A 68 -10.36 13.90 -12.02
N GLU A 69 -10.09 15.07 -11.43
CA GLU A 69 -11.10 16.11 -11.11
C GLU A 69 -12.26 15.58 -10.27
N LEU A 70 -11.97 14.66 -9.35
CA LEU A 70 -13.02 14.10 -8.51
C LEU A 70 -13.56 15.16 -7.54
N THR A 71 -14.85 15.12 -7.36
CA THR A 71 -15.60 16.01 -6.46
C THR A 71 -16.67 15.20 -5.71
N GLY A 72 -17.33 15.82 -4.73
CA GLY A 72 -18.44 15.16 -4.02
C GLY A 72 -18.00 13.93 -3.23
N GLU A 73 -18.54 12.77 -3.55
CA GLU A 73 -18.36 11.54 -2.79
C GLU A 73 -17.40 10.56 -3.49
N ILE A 74 -16.52 9.94 -2.70
CA ILE A 74 -15.62 8.88 -3.15
C ILE A 74 -15.81 7.65 -2.26
N ILE A 75 -16.23 6.53 -2.86
CA ILE A 75 -16.37 5.26 -2.14
C ILE A 75 -15.00 4.71 -1.81
N THR A 76 -14.80 4.30 -0.56
CA THR A 76 -13.50 3.80 -0.08
C THR A 76 -13.66 2.73 1.01
N THR A 77 -12.57 2.08 1.37
CA THR A 77 -12.54 1.11 2.47
C THR A 77 -12.00 1.74 3.76
N PRO A 78 -12.56 1.40 4.93
CA PRO A 78 -12.01 1.84 6.21
C PRO A 78 -10.87 0.93 6.72
N PHE A 79 -10.62 -0.19 6.06
CA PHE A 79 -9.54 -1.12 6.40
C PHE A 79 -8.29 -0.83 5.54
N SER A 80 -7.69 0.32 5.80
CA SER A 80 -6.50 0.83 5.11
C SER A 80 -5.66 1.70 6.03
N PHE A 81 -4.54 2.18 5.51
CA PHE A 81 -3.79 3.25 6.17
C PHE A 81 -4.56 4.58 6.06
N ILE A 82 -4.43 5.41 7.10
CA ILE A 82 -5.20 6.66 7.21
C ILE A 82 -5.05 7.59 5.98
N ALA A 83 -3.91 7.55 5.29
CA ALA A 83 -3.65 8.39 4.12
C ALA A 83 -4.67 8.19 3.00
N THR A 84 -5.18 6.97 2.79
CA THR A 84 -6.21 6.69 1.79
C THR A 84 -7.46 7.56 2.02
N THR A 85 -7.96 7.60 3.26
CA THR A 85 -9.13 8.40 3.63
C THR A 85 -8.82 9.89 3.71
N THR A 86 -7.70 10.27 4.34
CA THR A 86 -7.38 11.70 4.53
C THR A 86 -7.07 12.41 3.22
N SER A 87 -6.54 11.71 2.22
CA SER A 87 -6.33 12.30 0.89
C SER A 87 -7.63 12.70 0.20
N ILE A 88 -8.72 11.93 0.41
CA ILE A 88 -10.06 12.26 -0.09
C ILE A 88 -10.53 13.59 0.55
N ILE A 89 -10.37 13.71 1.87
CA ILE A 89 -10.80 14.90 2.61
C ILE A 89 -9.98 16.13 2.24
N TRP A 90 -8.66 15.97 2.11
CA TRP A 90 -7.77 17.06 1.69
C TRP A 90 -8.07 17.58 0.28
N GLN A 91 -8.71 16.77 -0.56
CA GLN A 91 -9.19 17.17 -1.89
C GLN A 91 -10.64 17.66 -1.87
N ASN A 92 -11.17 18.03 -0.69
CA ASN A 92 -12.54 18.51 -0.48
C ASN A 92 -13.63 17.52 -0.95
N CYS A 93 -13.31 16.22 -0.97
CA CYS A 93 -14.25 15.15 -1.24
C CYS A 93 -14.71 14.49 0.08
N THR A 94 -15.85 13.82 0.02
CA THR A 94 -16.42 13.10 1.15
C THR A 94 -16.16 11.60 0.99
N PRO A 95 -15.44 10.94 1.93
CA PRO A 95 -15.26 9.49 1.90
C PRO A 95 -16.57 8.78 2.27
N VAL A 96 -17.00 7.85 1.44
CA VAL A 96 -18.13 6.95 1.71
C VAL A 96 -17.59 5.55 1.96
N PHE A 97 -17.68 5.07 3.20
CA PHE A 97 -17.09 3.79 3.56
C PHE A 97 -17.97 2.60 3.18
N GLY A 98 -17.42 1.68 2.39
CA GLY A 98 -17.92 0.32 2.18
C GLY A 98 -17.25 -0.67 3.14
N ASP A 99 -17.99 -1.71 3.56
CA ASP A 99 -17.41 -2.78 4.38
C ASP A 99 -16.47 -3.67 3.56
N ILE A 100 -15.78 -4.58 4.22
CA ILE A 100 -14.83 -5.50 3.63
C ILE A 100 -15.35 -6.93 3.62
N GLU A 101 -14.82 -7.77 2.74
CA GLU A 101 -15.00 -9.20 2.82
C GLU A 101 -14.18 -9.76 4.00
N ALA A 102 -14.78 -10.67 4.76
CA ALA A 102 -14.16 -11.26 5.95
C ALA A 102 -12.92 -12.11 5.65
N ASP A 103 -12.81 -12.64 4.44
CA ASP A 103 -11.76 -13.56 4.04
C ASP A 103 -10.61 -12.86 3.31
N THR A 104 -10.89 -12.01 2.35
CA THR A 104 -9.86 -11.29 1.56
C THR A 104 -9.37 -10.02 2.24
N LEU A 105 -10.21 -9.40 3.08
CA LEU A 105 -10.06 -8.10 3.73
C LEU A 105 -10.07 -6.90 2.76
N ASN A 106 -10.33 -7.14 1.49
CA ASN A 106 -10.58 -6.09 0.50
C ASN A 106 -12.03 -5.60 0.60
N ILE A 107 -12.32 -4.47 -0.03
CA ILE A 107 -13.70 -3.96 -0.09
C ILE A 107 -14.65 -5.02 -0.65
N ASP A 108 -15.82 -5.17 -0.05
CA ASP A 108 -16.88 -6.03 -0.56
C ASP A 108 -17.56 -5.35 -1.74
N THR A 109 -17.26 -5.82 -2.94
CA THR A 109 -17.76 -5.25 -4.19
C THR A 109 -19.27 -5.39 -4.35
N SER A 110 -19.89 -6.40 -3.69
CA SER A 110 -21.35 -6.61 -3.75
C SER A 110 -22.14 -5.49 -3.09
N THR A 111 -21.53 -4.71 -2.20
CA THR A 111 -22.16 -3.61 -1.47
C THR A 111 -21.90 -2.23 -2.09
N ILE A 112 -21.02 -2.13 -3.08
CA ILE A 112 -20.61 -0.83 -3.66
C ILE A 112 -21.81 -0.09 -4.30
N GLU A 113 -22.66 -0.80 -5.06
CA GLU A 113 -23.78 -0.16 -5.76
C GLU A 113 -24.76 0.52 -4.81
N GLU A 114 -24.98 -0.03 -3.60
CA GLU A 114 -25.86 0.55 -2.58
C GLU A 114 -25.30 1.86 -1.97
N LEU A 115 -23.99 2.11 -2.11
CA LEU A 115 -23.32 3.31 -1.62
C LEU A 115 -23.32 4.45 -2.63
N ILE A 116 -23.72 4.19 -3.88
CA ILE A 116 -23.68 5.18 -4.95
C ILE A 116 -24.86 6.14 -4.82
N THR A 117 -24.54 7.43 -4.81
CA THR A 117 -25.52 8.53 -4.86
C THR A 117 -25.30 9.41 -6.10
N SER A 118 -26.14 10.40 -6.31
CA SER A 118 -25.93 11.40 -7.37
C SER A 118 -24.67 12.26 -7.18
N LYS A 119 -24.02 12.19 -6.01
CA LYS A 119 -22.78 12.93 -5.68
C LYS A 119 -21.53 12.07 -5.85
N THR A 120 -21.67 10.76 -6.04
CA THR A 120 -20.53 9.84 -6.16
C THR A 120 -19.83 10.04 -7.49
N THR A 121 -18.54 10.31 -7.46
CA THR A 121 -17.72 10.53 -8.67
C THR A 121 -16.60 9.52 -8.84
N GLY A 122 -16.25 8.77 -7.79
CA GLY A 122 -15.16 7.81 -7.87
C GLY A 122 -15.16 6.73 -6.79
N ILE A 123 -14.32 5.73 -7.04
CA ILE A 123 -14.03 4.63 -6.14
C ILE A 123 -12.51 4.66 -5.88
N LEU A 124 -12.09 4.76 -4.62
CA LEU A 124 -10.68 4.71 -4.20
C LEU A 124 -10.51 3.59 -3.19
N VAL A 125 -9.90 2.49 -3.58
CA VAL A 125 -9.79 1.29 -2.75
C VAL A 125 -8.38 0.74 -2.72
N THR A 126 -8.04 0.05 -1.62
CA THR A 126 -6.70 -0.46 -1.35
C THR A 126 -6.60 -1.95 -1.69
N HIS A 127 -5.55 -2.35 -2.37
CA HIS A 127 -5.14 -3.75 -2.48
C HIS A 127 -4.49 -4.18 -1.15
N VAL A 128 -5.32 -4.65 -0.21
CA VAL A 128 -4.90 -4.89 1.18
C VAL A 128 -3.80 -5.93 1.25
N TYR A 129 -2.67 -5.59 1.90
CA TYR A 129 -1.44 -6.40 1.99
C TYR A 129 -0.81 -6.79 0.65
N GLY A 130 -1.30 -6.23 -0.47
CA GLY A 130 -0.91 -6.61 -1.82
C GLY A 130 -1.84 -7.63 -2.48
N ASN A 131 -2.89 -8.07 -1.78
CA ASN A 131 -3.93 -8.93 -2.36
C ASN A 131 -4.85 -8.10 -3.27
N PRO A 132 -4.96 -8.39 -4.57
CA PRO A 132 -5.81 -7.62 -5.45
C PRO A 132 -7.28 -7.60 -5.01
N CYS A 133 -7.92 -6.41 -5.06
CA CYS A 133 -9.37 -6.30 -5.04
C CYS A 133 -9.96 -7.05 -6.24
N ASP A 134 -11.25 -7.34 -6.22
CA ASP A 134 -11.97 -7.78 -7.42
C ASP A 134 -12.09 -6.60 -8.41
N VAL A 135 -11.00 -6.41 -9.18
CA VAL A 135 -10.88 -5.30 -10.13
C VAL A 135 -11.93 -5.37 -11.23
N HIS A 136 -12.35 -6.57 -11.62
CA HIS A 136 -13.35 -6.76 -12.70
C HIS A 136 -14.73 -6.30 -12.26
N SER A 137 -15.17 -6.66 -11.06
CA SER A 137 -16.44 -6.20 -10.51
C SER A 137 -16.44 -4.69 -10.29
N ILE A 138 -15.33 -4.13 -9.76
CA ILE A 138 -15.18 -2.68 -9.56
C ILE A 138 -15.24 -1.95 -10.91
N GLU A 139 -14.55 -2.44 -11.93
CA GLU A 139 -14.56 -1.86 -13.27
C GLU A 139 -15.96 -1.89 -13.91
N ALA A 140 -16.68 -3.01 -13.76
CA ALA A 140 -18.05 -3.14 -14.26
C ALA A 140 -19.00 -2.12 -13.60
N ILE A 141 -18.90 -1.97 -12.27
CA ILE A 141 -19.67 -0.96 -11.51
C ILE A 141 -19.30 0.45 -11.96
N ALA A 142 -18.00 0.75 -12.02
CA ALA A 142 -17.51 2.07 -12.42
C ALA A 142 -18.00 2.45 -13.82
N LYS A 143 -17.95 1.53 -14.78
CA LYS A 143 -18.49 1.73 -16.14
C LYS A 143 -20.00 1.97 -16.15
N LYS A 144 -20.76 1.19 -15.38
CA LYS A 144 -22.22 1.31 -15.28
C LYS A 144 -22.66 2.68 -14.76
N TYR A 145 -21.94 3.22 -13.79
CA TYR A 145 -22.27 4.48 -13.12
C TYR A 145 -21.38 5.66 -13.53
N ASN A 146 -20.54 5.48 -14.55
CA ASN A 146 -19.59 6.50 -15.03
C ASN A 146 -18.70 7.08 -13.92
N LEU A 147 -18.18 6.20 -13.04
CA LEU A 147 -17.30 6.55 -11.94
C LEU A 147 -15.82 6.37 -12.36
N LYS A 148 -14.94 7.12 -11.70
CA LYS A 148 -13.49 6.96 -11.84
C LYS A 148 -12.97 5.98 -10.79
N VAL A 149 -11.90 5.24 -11.13
CA VAL A 149 -11.31 4.24 -10.22
C VAL A 149 -9.86 4.56 -9.93
N ILE A 150 -9.54 4.70 -8.63
CA ILE A 150 -8.17 4.82 -8.12
C ILE A 150 -7.88 3.59 -7.27
N TYR A 151 -6.78 2.89 -7.56
CA TYR A 151 -6.28 1.83 -6.70
C TYR A 151 -5.12 2.34 -5.85
N ASP A 152 -5.27 2.21 -4.52
CA ASP A 152 -4.16 2.35 -3.59
C ASP A 152 -3.36 1.04 -3.58
N GLY A 153 -2.32 1.00 -4.41
CA GLY A 153 -1.38 -0.11 -4.55
C GLY A 153 -0.16 -0.01 -3.64
N ALA A 154 -0.22 0.79 -2.54
CA ALA A 154 0.91 0.97 -1.61
C ALA A 154 1.47 -0.33 -1.02
N HIS A 155 0.74 -1.44 -1.12
CA HIS A 155 1.14 -2.78 -0.69
C HIS A 155 1.35 -3.75 -1.85
N ALA A 156 0.94 -3.38 -3.07
CA ALA A 156 0.82 -4.27 -4.22
C ALA A 156 1.95 -4.12 -5.25
N PHE A 157 3.08 -3.48 -4.87
CA PHE A 157 4.21 -3.37 -5.77
C PHE A 157 4.63 -4.74 -6.30
N ASP A 158 4.78 -4.85 -7.63
CA ASP A 158 5.18 -6.08 -8.34
C ASP A 158 4.18 -7.25 -8.26
N VAL A 159 2.93 -6.98 -7.91
CA VAL A 159 1.85 -7.98 -7.96
C VAL A 159 1.28 -8.06 -9.37
N GLN A 160 1.03 -9.28 -9.84
CA GLN A 160 0.34 -9.56 -11.09
C GLN A 160 -1.00 -10.26 -10.80
N LEU A 161 -1.99 -9.98 -11.60
CA LEU A 161 -3.28 -10.66 -11.64
C LEU A 161 -3.48 -11.23 -13.04
N ASN A 162 -3.75 -12.53 -13.18
CA ASN A 162 -3.86 -13.22 -14.47
C ASN A 162 -2.64 -12.97 -15.40
N ASN A 163 -1.42 -12.93 -14.83
CA ASN A 163 -0.15 -12.62 -15.52
C ASN A 163 -0.05 -11.18 -16.06
N GLU A 164 -0.92 -10.27 -15.63
CA GLU A 164 -0.81 -8.85 -15.93
C GLU A 164 -0.50 -8.04 -14.67
N PRO A 165 0.38 -7.03 -14.74
CA PRO A 165 0.65 -6.16 -13.60
C PRO A 165 -0.62 -5.49 -13.08
N ILE A 166 -0.84 -5.53 -11.76
CA ILE A 166 -2.05 -5.00 -11.12
C ILE A 166 -2.23 -3.49 -11.36
N PHE A 167 -1.13 -2.77 -11.59
CA PHE A 167 -1.12 -1.33 -11.86
C PHE A 167 -1.73 -0.93 -13.21
N LYS A 168 -2.05 -1.87 -14.09
CA LYS A 168 -2.77 -1.62 -15.34
C LYS A 168 -4.26 -1.32 -15.13
N HIS A 169 -4.82 -1.71 -13.98
CA HIS A 169 -6.24 -1.57 -13.68
C HIS A 169 -6.58 -0.19 -13.10
N GLY A 170 -7.83 0.23 -13.34
CA GLY A 170 -8.36 1.53 -12.94
C GLY A 170 -7.90 2.69 -13.85
N ASP A 171 -8.42 3.89 -13.58
CA ASP A 171 -7.95 5.11 -14.25
C ASP A 171 -6.54 5.48 -13.76
N ILE A 172 -6.28 5.30 -12.46
CA ILE A 172 -4.98 5.53 -11.82
C ILE A 172 -4.74 4.48 -10.75
N SER A 173 -3.51 3.97 -10.68
CA SER A 173 -2.99 3.23 -9.53
C SER A 173 -1.86 4.02 -8.87
N ILE A 174 -1.81 4.05 -7.54
CA ILE A 174 -0.71 4.67 -6.80
C ILE A 174 0.13 3.64 -6.06
N CYS A 175 1.40 3.98 -5.81
CA CYS A 175 2.25 3.20 -4.94
C CYS A 175 2.99 4.09 -3.94
N SER A 176 3.21 3.59 -2.73
CA SER A 176 4.08 4.23 -1.74
C SER A 176 5.48 3.63 -1.81
N LEU A 177 6.48 4.48 -1.90
CA LEU A 177 7.91 4.12 -1.83
C LEU A 177 8.55 4.58 -0.52
N HIS A 178 7.75 4.67 0.55
CA HIS A 178 8.27 4.92 1.89
C HIS A 178 9.20 3.80 2.35
N ALA A 179 10.21 4.10 3.16
CA ALA A 179 11.24 3.17 3.64
C ALA A 179 10.70 1.87 4.28
N SER A 180 9.48 1.88 4.82
CA SER A 180 8.84 0.68 5.39
C SER A 180 8.26 -0.29 4.35
N LYS A 181 8.23 0.07 3.07
CA LYS A 181 7.66 -0.76 1.99
C LYS A 181 8.65 -1.80 1.49
N LEU A 182 8.13 -2.81 0.79
CA LEU A 182 8.93 -3.85 0.14
C LEU A 182 10.01 -3.25 -0.78
N TYR A 183 9.58 -2.32 -1.62
CA TYR A 183 10.42 -1.52 -2.49
C TYR A 183 10.28 -0.05 -2.10
N HIS A 184 11.38 0.67 -1.97
CA HIS A 184 11.37 2.05 -1.46
C HIS A 184 12.47 2.93 -2.05
N SER A 185 12.26 4.25 -1.95
CA SER A 185 13.21 5.31 -2.28
C SER A 185 13.51 6.21 -1.07
N VAL A 186 13.51 5.65 0.16
CA VAL A 186 13.50 6.35 1.47
C VAL A 186 12.13 6.99 1.69
N GLU A 187 11.85 8.09 1.01
CA GLU A 187 10.55 8.70 0.80
C GLU A 187 10.24 8.75 -0.70
N GLY A 188 9.00 8.44 -1.05
CA GLY A 188 8.54 8.48 -2.44
C GLY A 188 7.13 7.96 -2.61
N GLY A 189 6.59 8.27 -3.76
CA GLY A 189 5.33 7.74 -4.27
C GLY A 189 5.35 7.65 -5.78
N LEU A 190 4.43 6.88 -6.31
CA LEU A 190 4.21 6.74 -7.74
C LEU A 190 2.74 7.01 -8.06
N VAL A 191 2.51 7.70 -9.16
CA VAL A 191 1.23 7.73 -9.85
C VAL A 191 1.41 7.00 -11.16
N ALA A 192 0.65 5.93 -11.38
CA ALA A 192 0.72 5.07 -12.57
C ALA A 192 -0.61 5.13 -13.32
N CYS A 193 -0.59 5.40 -14.62
CA CYS A 193 -1.78 5.41 -15.46
C CYS A 193 -1.45 5.15 -16.94
N ASN A 194 -2.46 4.76 -17.70
CA ASN A 194 -2.32 4.51 -19.13
C ASN A 194 -2.75 5.68 -20.01
N ASP A 195 -3.55 6.61 -19.49
CA ASP A 195 -4.02 7.79 -20.22
C ASP A 195 -2.97 8.91 -20.19
N ASN A 196 -2.46 9.28 -21.37
CA ASN A 196 -1.45 10.31 -21.53
C ASN A 196 -1.96 11.73 -21.17
N LYS A 197 -3.28 11.99 -21.31
CA LYS A 197 -3.86 13.30 -20.94
C LYS A 197 -3.89 13.44 -19.42
N ILE A 198 -4.29 12.39 -18.70
CA ILE A 198 -4.27 12.35 -17.24
C ILE A 198 -2.82 12.50 -16.73
N ALA A 199 -1.88 11.77 -17.30
CA ALA A 199 -0.47 11.87 -16.95
C ALA A 199 0.10 13.27 -17.15
N ALA A 200 -0.16 13.88 -18.30
CA ALA A 200 0.26 15.25 -18.61
C ALA A 200 -0.33 16.27 -17.61
N LYS A 201 -1.62 16.12 -17.25
CA LYS A 201 -2.27 16.96 -16.26
C LYS A 201 -1.61 16.82 -14.89
N ILE A 202 -1.42 15.58 -14.40
CA ILE A 202 -0.77 15.33 -13.10
C ILE A 202 0.68 15.85 -13.11
N THR A 203 1.40 15.75 -14.23
CA THR A 203 2.75 16.32 -14.38
C THR A 203 2.76 17.81 -14.12
N ARG A 204 1.77 18.55 -14.60
CA ARG A 204 1.63 19.98 -14.32
C ARG A 204 1.24 20.25 -12.88
N ILE A 205 0.21 19.56 -12.37
CA ILE A 205 -0.27 19.72 -10.99
C ILE A 205 0.87 19.44 -9.98
N ARG A 206 1.66 18.37 -10.15
CA ARG A 206 2.80 18.05 -9.26
C ARG A 206 3.93 19.10 -9.29
N ASN A 207 3.89 20.01 -10.27
CA ASN A 207 4.86 21.09 -10.45
C ASN A 207 4.16 22.46 -10.49
N PHE A 208 3.41 22.79 -9.45
CA PHE A 208 2.74 24.09 -9.24
C PHE A 208 1.73 24.50 -10.32
N GLY A 209 1.30 23.60 -11.21
CA GLY A 209 0.36 23.91 -12.29
C GLY A 209 1.00 24.64 -13.48
N PHE A 210 2.33 24.63 -13.58
CA PHE A 210 3.07 25.26 -14.69
C PHE A 210 2.69 24.62 -16.03
N THR A 211 2.31 25.45 -17.00
CA THR A 211 2.19 25.11 -18.43
C THR A 211 3.31 25.73 -19.27
N SER A 212 3.91 26.80 -18.77
CA SER A 212 5.14 27.43 -19.27
C SER A 212 5.80 28.17 -18.10
N PRO A 213 7.02 28.72 -18.25
CA PRO A 213 7.68 29.48 -17.19
C PRO A 213 6.86 30.64 -16.60
N GLU A 214 5.94 31.18 -17.40
CA GLU A 214 5.13 32.35 -17.05
C GLU A 214 3.63 32.08 -17.02
N SER A 215 3.20 30.79 -17.09
CA SER A 215 1.78 30.44 -17.19
C SER A 215 1.41 29.32 -16.23
N PHE A 216 0.33 29.54 -15.48
CA PHE A 216 -0.22 28.63 -14.49
C PHE A 216 -1.70 28.37 -14.83
N ASN A 217 -2.04 27.24 -15.39
CA ASN A 217 -3.40 26.93 -15.83
C ASN A 217 -4.13 25.96 -14.90
N GLU A 218 -3.45 25.44 -13.91
CA GLU A 218 -4.00 24.45 -12.97
C GLU A 218 -3.59 24.79 -11.53
N LEU A 219 -4.46 24.44 -10.58
CA LEU A 219 -4.09 24.49 -9.17
C LEU A 219 -3.07 23.38 -8.90
N GLY A 220 -1.83 23.76 -8.69
CA GLY A 220 -0.74 22.83 -8.50
C GLY A 220 -0.11 22.88 -7.11
N ILE A 221 0.76 21.92 -6.87
CA ILE A 221 1.50 21.76 -5.61
C ILE A 221 2.95 21.34 -5.91
N ASN A 222 3.86 21.49 -4.95
CA ASN A 222 5.18 20.87 -5.05
C ASN A 222 5.11 19.39 -4.65
N GLY A 223 4.77 18.53 -5.61
CA GLY A 223 4.68 17.09 -5.43
C GLY A 223 5.91 16.32 -5.94
N LYS A 224 6.91 17.02 -6.48
CA LYS A 224 8.13 16.41 -7.04
C LYS A 224 9.00 15.78 -5.95
N ASN A 225 9.86 14.84 -6.36
CA ASN A 225 10.88 14.27 -5.47
C ASN A 225 12.30 14.66 -5.94
N SER A 226 13.32 14.30 -5.16
CA SER A 226 14.72 14.63 -5.42
C SER A 226 15.47 13.49 -6.12
N GLU A 227 16.59 13.84 -6.75
CA GLU A 227 17.52 12.90 -7.37
C GLU A 227 18.12 11.92 -6.35
N PHE A 228 18.30 12.33 -5.09
CA PHE A 228 18.80 11.43 -4.03
C PHE A 228 17.82 10.30 -3.71
N HIS A 229 16.51 10.60 -3.69
CA HIS A 229 15.48 9.59 -3.53
C HIS A 229 15.36 8.69 -4.78
N ALA A 230 15.49 9.29 -5.96
CA ALA A 230 15.52 8.52 -7.21
C ALA A 230 16.72 7.56 -7.26
N ALA A 231 17.91 8.01 -6.83
CA ALA A 231 19.11 7.17 -6.72
C ALA A 231 18.86 5.95 -5.82
N MET A 232 18.25 6.16 -4.64
CA MET A 232 17.90 5.05 -3.74
C MET A 232 16.89 4.11 -4.42
N GLY A 233 15.88 4.65 -5.09
CA GLY A 233 14.91 3.87 -5.84
C GLY A 233 15.56 3.01 -6.93
N LEU A 234 16.47 3.58 -7.71
CA LEU A 234 17.18 2.87 -8.79
C LEU A 234 18.05 1.73 -8.26
N ILE A 235 18.76 1.94 -7.16
CA ILE A 235 19.56 0.87 -6.56
C ILE A 235 18.66 -0.24 -6.01
N ASN A 236 17.65 0.12 -5.23
CA ASN A 236 16.71 -0.85 -4.68
C ASN A 236 15.96 -1.62 -5.78
N TYR A 237 15.77 -1.01 -6.95
CA TYR A 237 15.16 -1.67 -8.11
C TYR A 237 15.92 -2.93 -8.52
N SER A 238 17.26 -2.91 -8.47
CA SER A 238 18.10 -4.08 -8.81
C SER A 238 18.00 -5.22 -7.78
N HIS A 239 17.45 -4.96 -6.60
CA HIS A 239 17.34 -5.92 -5.51
C HIS A 239 15.92 -6.51 -5.34
N ILE A 240 14.92 -6.09 -6.12
CA ILE A 240 13.50 -6.45 -5.93
C ILE A 240 13.31 -7.97 -5.86
N GLU A 241 13.85 -8.73 -6.82
CA GLU A 241 13.70 -10.18 -6.88
C GLU A 241 14.28 -10.87 -5.62
N LYS A 242 15.42 -10.39 -5.17
CA LYS A 242 16.08 -10.88 -3.95
C LYS A 242 15.23 -10.58 -2.71
N LEU A 243 14.62 -9.39 -2.63
CA LEU A 243 13.76 -8.99 -1.53
C LEU A 243 12.50 -9.86 -1.46
N ILE A 244 11.83 -10.06 -2.60
CA ILE A 244 10.62 -10.89 -2.69
C ILE A 244 10.95 -12.35 -2.36
N SER A 245 12.02 -12.92 -2.93
CA SER A 245 12.44 -14.30 -2.68
C SER A 245 12.75 -14.56 -1.21
N LYS A 246 13.45 -13.62 -0.54
CA LYS A 246 13.74 -13.72 0.89
C LYS A 246 12.47 -13.67 1.73
N ARG A 247 11.55 -12.75 1.44
CA ARG A 247 10.27 -12.63 2.16
C ARG A 247 9.38 -13.86 1.94
N LYS A 248 9.41 -14.42 0.72
CA LYS A 248 8.75 -15.71 0.43
C LYS A 248 9.27 -16.83 1.34
N LEU A 249 10.59 -17.02 1.37
CA LEU A 249 11.23 -18.04 2.22
C LEU A 249 10.78 -17.91 3.69
N LEU A 250 10.78 -16.70 4.23
CA LEU A 250 10.38 -16.45 5.62
C LEU A 250 8.88 -16.70 5.84
N SER A 251 8.04 -16.31 4.87
CA SER A 251 6.59 -16.52 4.92
C SER A 251 6.24 -18.02 4.85
N ASP A 252 6.91 -18.77 3.96
CA ASP A 252 6.73 -20.22 3.86
C ASP A 252 7.14 -20.90 5.17
N LYS A 253 8.19 -20.40 5.84
CA LYS A 253 8.63 -20.93 7.14
C LYS A 253 7.64 -20.63 8.27
N TYR A 254 7.04 -19.44 8.30
CA TYR A 254 5.93 -19.15 9.20
C TYR A 254 4.72 -20.08 8.95
N ASP A 255 4.37 -20.32 7.68
CA ASP A 255 3.25 -21.20 7.30
C ASP A 255 3.45 -22.63 7.80
N GLU A 256 4.68 -23.14 7.70
CA GLU A 256 5.06 -24.46 8.25
C GLU A 256 4.92 -24.52 9.78
N LEU A 257 5.47 -23.53 10.47
CA LEU A 257 5.60 -23.55 11.94
C LEU A 257 4.33 -23.16 12.68
N LEU A 258 3.42 -22.41 12.04
CA LEU A 258 2.17 -21.93 12.63
C LEU A 258 0.94 -22.66 12.11
N ILE A 259 1.08 -23.81 11.46
CA ILE A 259 -0.01 -24.57 10.85
C ILE A 259 -1.14 -24.93 11.81
N SER A 260 -0.82 -25.15 13.10
CA SER A 260 -1.78 -25.47 14.17
C SER A 260 -2.10 -24.29 15.08
N PHE A 261 -1.64 -23.09 14.74
CA PHE A 261 -1.90 -21.91 15.54
C PHE A 261 -3.33 -21.38 15.30
N ALA A 262 -4.00 -20.91 16.35
CA ALA A 262 -5.40 -20.46 16.32
C ALA A 262 -5.58 -19.07 15.65
N ALA A 263 -5.02 -18.93 14.45
CA ALA A 263 -5.22 -17.80 13.57
C ALA A 263 -5.19 -18.26 12.12
N LYS A 264 -5.86 -17.54 11.24
CA LYS A 264 -5.85 -17.81 9.79
C LYS A 264 -5.23 -16.64 9.04
N LYS A 265 -4.68 -16.90 7.87
CA LYS A 265 -4.28 -15.83 6.92
C LYS A 265 -5.51 -15.35 6.13
N PRO A 266 -5.49 -14.10 5.64
CA PRO A 266 -6.44 -13.70 4.61
C PRO A 266 -6.38 -14.61 3.40
N VAL A 267 -7.52 -14.86 2.78
CA VAL A 267 -7.59 -15.63 1.53
C VAL A 267 -7.02 -14.79 0.41
N TRP A 268 -5.99 -15.32 -0.24
CA TRP A 268 -5.34 -14.65 -1.35
C TRP A 268 -6.03 -14.98 -2.67
N ASN A 269 -6.14 -13.98 -3.57
CA ASN A 269 -6.65 -14.21 -4.92
C ASN A 269 -5.80 -15.26 -5.64
N LYS A 270 -6.43 -16.35 -6.06
CA LYS A 270 -5.73 -17.53 -6.64
C LYS A 270 -5.05 -17.21 -7.98
N SER A 271 -5.53 -16.21 -8.70
CA SER A 271 -4.97 -15.77 -9.98
C SER A 271 -3.89 -14.70 -9.84
N ALA A 272 -3.56 -14.32 -8.57
CA ALA A 272 -2.58 -13.27 -8.30
C ALA A 272 -1.26 -13.83 -7.75
N THR A 273 -0.16 -13.21 -8.18
CA THR A 273 1.15 -13.43 -7.56
C THR A 273 1.19 -12.82 -6.15
N LYS A 274 2.15 -13.24 -5.33
CA LYS A 274 2.38 -12.69 -3.99
C LYS A 274 3.71 -11.97 -3.94
N ASN A 275 3.71 -10.74 -3.45
CA ASN A 275 4.94 -9.99 -3.19
C ASN A 275 5.44 -10.11 -1.75
N TYR A 276 4.67 -10.75 -0.88
CA TYR A 276 5.03 -10.97 0.53
C TYR A 276 5.35 -9.68 1.29
N SER A 277 4.58 -8.61 1.01
CA SER A 277 4.77 -7.31 1.68
C SER A 277 4.52 -7.38 3.19
N TYR A 278 3.60 -8.25 3.62
CA TYR A 278 3.20 -8.46 5.01
C TYR A 278 2.98 -9.94 5.31
N TYR A 279 3.00 -10.28 6.61
CA TYR A 279 2.55 -11.58 7.11
C TYR A 279 1.40 -11.36 8.12
N PRO A 280 0.16 -11.14 7.64
CA PRO A 280 -1.00 -10.90 8.48
C PRO A 280 -1.61 -12.21 8.97
N LEU A 281 -2.07 -12.21 10.23
CA LEU A 281 -2.85 -13.27 10.86
C LEU A 281 -4.14 -12.70 11.42
N ILE A 282 -5.26 -13.38 11.16
CA ILE A 282 -6.58 -13.10 11.74
C ILE A 282 -6.78 -14.09 12.88
N PHE A 283 -6.70 -13.62 14.11
CA PHE A 283 -6.87 -14.43 15.31
C PHE A 283 -8.34 -14.81 15.52
N CYS A 284 -8.59 -15.85 16.31
CA CYS A 284 -9.94 -16.30 16.65
C CYS A 284 -10.75 -15.20 17.35
N ASN A 285 -10.12 -14.46 18.30
CA ASN A 285 -10.73 -13.34 19.00
C ASN A 285 -9.71 -12.26 19.39
N GLU A 286 -10.21 -11.09 19.84
CA GLU A 286 -9.38 -9.93 20.20
C GLU A 286 -8.56 -10.20 21.48
N GLU A 287 -9.16 -10.84 22.49
CA GLU A 287 -8.48 -11.07 23.77
C GLU A 287 -7.24 -11.96 23.60
N PHE A 288 -7.39 -13.07 22.86
CA PHE A 288 -6.27 -13.97 22.55
C PHE A 288 -5.18 -13.25 21.76
N MET A 289 -5.56 -12.43 20.78
CA MET A 289 -4.62 -11.62 19.98
C MET A 289 -3.86 -10.61 20.85
N LEU A 290 -4.54 -9.83 21.69
CA LEU A 290 -3.91 -8.81 22.56
C LEU A 290 -2.95 -9.43 23.57
N LYS A 291 -3.33 -10.54 24.19
CA LYS A 291 -2.46 -11.28 25.13
C LYS A 291 -1.25 -11.88 24.41
N CYS A 292 -1.43 -12.43 23.21
CA CYS A 292 -0.33 -12.93 22.38
C CYS A 292 0.63 -11.79 21.97
N MET A 293 0.10 -10.67 21.53
CA MET A 293 0.89 -9.48 21.17
C MET A 293 1.73 -8.98 22.36
N LYS A 294 1.11 -8.89 23.56
CA LYS A 294 1.83 -8.52 24.80
C LYS A 294 2.93 -9.52 25.15
N PHE A 295 2.63 -10.82 25.10
CA PHE A 295 3.61 -11.88 25.37
C PHE A 295 4.79 -11.83 24.40
N LEU A 296 4.54 -11.59 23.10
CA LEU A 296 5.61 -11.41 22.11
C LEU A 296 6.46 -10.17 22.43
N GLN A 297 5.84 -9.05 22.79
CA GLN A 297 6.54 -7.83 23.18
C GLN A 297 7.43 -8.01 24.42
N GLU A 298 6.96 -8.74 25.43
CA GLU A 298 7.73 -9.12 26.64
C GLU A 298 8.93 -10.04 26.31
N ASN A 299 8.94 -10.68 25.14
CA ASN A 299 10.04 -11.47 24.60
C ASN A 299 10.81 -10.76 23.47
N ASP A 300 10.78 -9.43 23.44
CA ASP A 300 11.49 -8.58 22.46
C ASP A 300 11.06 -8.78 20.99
N VAL A 301 9.82 -9.22 20.75
CA VAL A 301 9.23 -9.33 19.41
C VAL A 301 8.10 -8.32 19.24
N PHE A 302 8.25 -7.38 18.31
CA PHE A 302 7.29 -6.31 18.07
C PHE A 302 6.48 -6.60 16.82
N THR A 303 5.17 -6.60 16.98
CA THR A 303 4.17 -6.84 15.94
C THR A 303 3.33 -5.59 15.70
N ARG A 304 2.49 -5.56 14.66
CA ARG A 304 1.65 -4.41 14.35
C ARG A 304 0.25 -4.80 13.92
N ARG A 305 -0.75 -4.05 14.43
CA ARG A 305 -2.16 -4.19 14.02
C ARG A 305 -2.41 -3.35 12.75
N TYR A 306 -2.13 -3.91 11.60
CA TYR A 306 -2.49 -3.33 10.31
C TYR A 306 -3.79 -4.01 9.80
N PHE A 307 -4.96 -3.36 9.82
CA PHE A 307 -5.20 -1.96 10.18
C PHE A 307 -6.15 -1.89 11.37
N TYR A 308 -5.73 -1.19 12.38
CA TYR A 308 -6.52 -0.92 13.57
C TYR A 308 -6.21 0.51 14.04
N PRO A 309 -7.21 1.27 14.51
CA PRO A 309 -8.66 0.93 14.46
C PRO A 309 -9.26 1.08 13.05
N SER A 310 -10.52 0.63 12.86
CA SER A 310 -11.31 0.93 11.66
C SER A 310 -11.40 2.43 11.46
N LEU A 311 -11.08 2.94 10.26
CA LEU A 311 -11.12 4.38 9.98
C LEU A 311 -12.54 4.94 10.01
N ALA A 312 -13.57 4.13 9.73
CA ALA A 312 -14.96 4.55 9.77
C ALA A 312 -15.46 4.89 11.19
N SER A 313 -14.86 4.30 12.22
CA SER A 313 -15.25 4.51 13.62
C SER A 313 -14.26 5.36 14.42
N ALA A 314 -13.00 5.49 13.95
CA ALA A 314 -11.91 6.10 14.71
C ALA A 314 -11.64 7.56 14.36
N LEU A 315 -12.02 8.03 13.18
CA LEU A 315 -11.71 9.37 12.72
C LEU A 315 -12.71 10.38 13.31
N LYS A 316 -12.29 11.10 14.37
CA LYS A 316 -13.15 12.03 15.11
C LYS A 316 -13.65 13.23 14.29
N PHE A 317 -13.05 13.52 13.16
CA PHE A 317 -13.43 14.59 12.24
C PHE A 317 -14.39 14.14 11.13
N LEU A 318 -14.85 12.87 11.17
CA LEU A 318 -15.89 12.31 10.32
C LEU A 318 -17.05 11.77 11.16
N PRO A 319 -18.25 11.71 10.59
CA PRO A 319 -19.35 10.97 11.22
C PRO A 319 -18.95 9.49 11.41
N THR A 320 -19.12 9.00 12.64
CA THR A 320 -18.85 7.60 12.95
C THR A 320 -19.81 6.67 12.20
N LYS A 321 -19.28 5.69 11.50
CA LYS A 321 -20.03 4.63 10.83
C LYS A 321 -19.56 3.27 11.35
N SER A 322 -20.46 2.45 11.86
CA SER A 322 -20.16 1.07 12.21
C SER A 322 -20.26 0.19 10.97
N LEU A 323 -19.27 -0.66 10.78
CA LEU A 323 -19.20 -1.62 9.68
C LEU A 323 -18.90 -2.99 10.28
N ALA A 324 -19.85 -3.90 10.12
CA ALA A 324 -19.91 -5.14 10.91
C ALA A 324 -18.66 -6.02 10.76
N ILE A 325 -18.12 -6.14 9.55
CA ILE A 325 -16.96 -7.00 9.28
C ILE A 325 -15.68 -6.26 9.61
N THR A 326 -15.50 -5.02 9.14
CA THR A 326 -14.31 -4.22 9.42
C THR A 326 -14.08 -4.04 10.92
N ASP A 327 -15.11 -3.66 11.68
CA ASP A 327 -14.99 -3.40 13.12
C ASP A 327 -14.64 -4.69 13.90
N LYS A 328 -15.10 -5.85 13.41
CA LYS A 328 -14.77 -7.15 13.99
C LYS A 328 -13.37 -7.63 13.63
N VAL A 329 -12.97 -7.48 12.37
CA VAL A 329 -11.68 -7.99 11.88
C VAL A 329 -10.53 -7.11 12.34
N SER A 330 -10.65 -5.78 12.28
CA SER A 330 -9.61 -4.85 12.72
C SER A 330 -9.13 -5.12 14.16
N LYS A 331 -10.04 -5.57 15.03
CA LYS A 331 -9.73 -5.90 16.43
C LYS A 331 -8.83 -7.13 16.60
N LYS A 332 -8.77 -8.03 15.62
CA LYS A 332 -8.11 -9.33 15.76
C LYS A 332 -7.08 -9.65 14.67
N VAL A 333 -6.68 -8.65 13.88
CA VAL A 333 -5.59 -8.76 12.93
C VAL A 333 -4.27 -8.34 13.57
N LEU A 334 -3.22 -9.14 13.30
CA LEU A 334 -1.85 -8.86 13.72
C LEU A 334 -0.88 -9.24 12.61
N CYS A 335 0.03 -8.33 12.23
CA CYS A 335 1.12 -8.63 11.31
C CYS A 335 2.38 -9.00 12.09
N LEU A 336 2.97 -10.14 11.74
CA LEU A 336 4.24 -10.61 12.29
C LEU A 336 5.42 -9.93 11.61
N PRO A 337 6.62 -9.94 12.24
CA PRO A 337 7.86 -9.46 11.63
C PRO A 337 8.14 -10.09 10.27
N LEU A 338 8.37 -9.24 9.26
CA LEU A 338 8.74 -9.70 7.93
C LEU A 338 9.56 -8.63 7.19
N PHE A 339 10.87 -8.83 7.13
CA PHE A 339 11.83 -7.94 6.47
C PHE A 339 13.05 -8.71 5.97
N TYR A 340 13.88 -8.08 5.14
CA TYR A 340 14.95 -8.77 4.42
C TYR A 340 16.00 -9.40 5.35
N GLU A 341 16.46 -8.69 6.38
CA GLU A 341 17.48 -9.16 7.32
C GLU A 341 16.97 -10.15 8.37
N LEU A 342 15.64 -10.37 8.47
CA LEU A 342 15.07 -11.36 9.37
C LEU A 342 15.61 -12.76 9.03
N THR A 343 16.06 -13.47 10.03
CA THR A 343 16.63 -14.80 9.85
C THR A 343 15.58 -15.90 10.01
N VAL A 344 15.84 -17.08 9.47
CA VAL A 344 14.98 -18.25 9.66
C VAL A 344 14.91 -18.64 11.14
N ASP A 345 16.00 -18.48 11.89
CA ASP A 345 16.04 -18.79 13.32
C ASP A 345 15.23 -17.79 14.15
N GLU A 346 15.17 -16.52 13.75
CA GLU A 346 14.26 -15.55 14.36
C GLU A 346 12.79 -15.90 14.06
N VAL A 347 12.47 -16.35 12.84
CA VAL A 347 11.12 -16.86 12.51
C VAL A 347 10.75 -18.07 13.37
N LYS A 348 11.68 -19.03 13.56
CA LYS A 348 11.47 -20.17 14.47
C LYS A 348 11.22 -19.68 15.89
N LYS A 349 12.07 -18.80 16.44
CA LYS A 349 11.89 -18.21 17.77
C LYS A 349 10.50 -17.59 17.94
N ILE A 350 10.06 -16.77 16.97
CA ILE A 350 8.74 -16.12 17.00
C ILE A 350 7.64 -17.17 17.02
N SER A 351 7.72 -18.16 16.14
CA SER A 351 6.73 -19.24 16.03
C SER A 351 6.66 -20.12 17.28
N ASP A 352 7.82 -20.45 17.87
CA ASP A 352 7.90 -21.22 19.13
C ASP A 352 7.27 -20.44 20.29
N LEU A 353 7.50 -19.14 20.39
CA LEU A 353 6.87 -18.27 21.38
C LEU A 353 5.34 -18.28 21.20
N MET A 354 4.84 -18.12 19.98
CA MET A 354 3.40 -18.14 19.68
C MET A 354 2.77 -19.47 20.03
N ASN A 355 3.38 -20.58 19.63
CA ASN A 355 2.91 -21.92 19.93
C ASN A 355 2.95 -22.24 21.45
N LYS A 356 4.00 -21.78 22.16
CA LYS A 356 4.08 -21.84 23.62
C LYS A 356 2.96 -21.04 24.28
N PHE A 357 2.74 -19.80 23.81
CA PHE A 357 1.64 -18.97 24.29
C PHE A 357 0.28 -19.66 24.12
N GLN A 358 -0.01 -20.20 22.93
CA GLN A 358 -1.26 -20.91 22.67
C GLN A 358 -1.45 -22.10 23.60
N ARG A 359 -0.44 -22.97 23.77
CA ARG A 359 -0.53 -24.13 24.69
C ARG A 359 -0.88 -23.71 26.11
N ASN A 360 -0.35 -22.61 26.59
CA ASN A 360 -0.59 -22.11 27.94
C ASN A 360 -1.93 -21.36 28.09
N ASN A 361 -2.63 -21.06 26.98
CA ASN A 361 -3.85 -20.25 26.95
C ASN A 361 -4.97 -20.89 26.11
N LEU A 362 -5.09 -22.22 26.10
CA LEU A 362 -6.10 -22.94 25.31
C LEU A 362 -7.53 -22.53 25.63
N ASN A 363 -7.79 -22.11 26.88
CA ASN A 363 -9.08 -21.61 27.31
C ASN A 363 -9.53 -20.31 26.58
N LEU A 364 -8.60 -19.56 25.99
CA LEU A 364 -8.88 -18.34 25.23
C LEU A 364 -9.18 -18.59 23.75
N VAL A 365 -8.91 -19.79 23.26
CA VAL A 365 -9.11 -20.17 21.85
C VAL A 365 -10.56 -20.56 21.55
N LYS A 366 -11.36 -20.84 22.60
CA LYS A 366 -12.76 -21.26 22.49
C LYS A 366 -13.73 -20.14 22.12
#